data_426fef0c8f6cded1fb3a073e04268fc8
#
_entry.id   426fef0c8f6cded1fb3a073e04268fc8
#
_cell.length_a   1.000
_cell.length_b   1.000
_cell.length_c   1.000
_cell.angle_alpha   90.00
_cell.angle_beta   90.00
_cell.angle_gamma   90.00
#
_symmetry.space_group_name_H-M   'P 1'
#
loop_
_entity.id
_entity.type
_entity.pdbx_description
1 polymer ?
#
loop_
_entity_poly.entity_id
_entity_poly.type
_entity_poly.pdbx_seq_one_letter_code
_entity_poly.pdbx_strand_id
1 'polypeptide(L)'
;AVGIIAAQSIGEPGTQLTMRTFHTGGVAGGDITQGLPRVEELFEARRPKKMATLSEIAGKVRFEEATKGSLLNIIVTADDGDTRTYSVPHTGLRVKDGDVIEKGCQLQEGALNPHDVLRIRGASAVHNYLIQEVLKVYRQQGVDINDKHIEVIVRQMMRKVRIEDAGDTKLLDGSMTNVLKFEAANEEIDRRNAAGETNEMGE
;
A
#
# COMPACT_ATOMS: atom_id res chain seq x y z
N ALA A 1 -3.94 13.41 -23.81
CA ALA A 1 -2.60 14.04 -23.81
C ALA A 1 -1.96 14.07 -22.41
N VAL A 2 -2.74 14.22 -21.33
CA VAL A 2 -2.21 14.34 -19.96
C VAL A 2 -1.38 13.13 -19.55
N GLY A 3 -1.85 11.91 -19.83
CA GLY A 3 -1.11 10.69 -19.54
C GLY A 3 0.22 10.57 -20.30
N ILE A 4 0.26 11.05 -21.53
CA ILE A 4 1.50 11.06 -22.33
C ILE A 4 2.52 12.04 -21.71
N ILE A 5 2.09 13.22 -21.32
CA ILE A 5 2.94 14.21 -20.65
C ILE A 5 3.48 13.67 -19.33
N ALA A 6 2.62 13.02 -18.53
CA ALA A 6 3.04 12.39 -17.29
C ALA A 6 4.08 11.27 -17.54
N ALA A 7 3.83 10.39 -18.50
CA ALA A 7 4.73 9.31 -18.86
C ALA A 7 6.09 9.83 -19.36
N GLN A 8 6.11 10.87 -20.16
CA GLN A 8 7.36 11.50 -20.65
C GLN A 8 8.12 12.17 -19.50
N SER A 9 7.43 12.87 -18.60
CA SER A 9 8.05 13.56 -17.46
C SER A 9 8.66 12.60 -16.45
N ILE A 10 8.11 11.38 -16.32
CA ILE A 10 8.62 10.30 -15.48
C ILE A 10 9.72 9.51 -16.22
N GLY A 11 9.56 9.27 -17.52
CA GLY A 11 10.44 8.43 -18.32
C GLY A 11 11.73 9.11 -18.76
N GLU A 12 11.71 10.40 -19.03
CA GLU A 12 12.91 11.13 -19.46
C GLU A 12 14.03 11.04 -18.40
N PRO A 13 13.79 11.36 -17.11
CA PRO A 13 14.82 11.19 -16.09
C PRO A 13 15.13 9.72 -15.76
N GLY A 14 14.28 8.78 -16.14
CA GLY A 14 14.48 7.35 -15.93
C GLY A 14 15.80 6.82 -16.52
N THR A 15 16.22 7.33 -17.65
CA THR A 15 17.51 7.00 -18.26
C THR A 15 18.69 7.40 -17.37
N GLN A 16 18.60 8.55 -16.71
CA GLN A 16 19.61 9.03 -15.76
C GLN A 16 19.65 8.17 -14.50
N LEU A 17 18.51 7.69 -14.01
CA LEU A 17 18.41 6.74 -12.88
C LEU A 17 19.14 5.43 -13.20
N THR A 18 18.96 4.89 -14.40
CA THR A 18 19.61 3.65 -14.83
C THR A 18 21.12 3.82 -14.90
N MET A 19 21.62 4.93 -15.46
CA MET A 19 23.06 5.19 -15.58
C MET A 19 23.75 5.35 -14.21
N ARG A 20 23.09 5.98 -13.24
CA ARG A 20 23.65 6.22 -11.90
C ARG A 20 23.67 4.97 -11.02
N THR A 21 22.75 4.02 -11.20
CA THR A 21 22.73 2.76 -10.43
C THR A 21 23.92 1.85 -10.79
N PHE A 22 24.47 1.94 -12.00
CA PHE A 22 25.70 1.21 -12.37
C PHE A 22 26.95 1.72 -11.65
N HIS A 23 26.97 2.98 -11.21
CA HIS A 23 28.12 3.58 -10.53
C HIS A 23 28.09 3.46 -8.99
N THR A 24 26.98 3.11 -8.41
CA THR A 24 26.80 2.93 -6.95
C THR A 24 26.88 1.47 -6.51
N GLY A 25 27.43 0.59 -7.36
CA GLY A 25 27.67 -0.82 -7.04
C GLY A 25 28.75 -0.98 -5.98
N GLY A 26 28.40 -0.85 -4.70
CA GLY A 26 29.41 -0.98 -3.66
C GLY A 26 28.91 -0.95 -2.22
N VAL A 27 27.63 -1.08 -1.93
CA VAL A 27 27.19 -1.33 -0.56
C VAL A 27 26.47 -2.67 -0.50
N ALA A 28 27.20 -3.66 -0.04
CA ALA A 28 26.70 -4.97 0.36
C ALA A 28 25.71 -4.79 1.55
N GLY A 29 24.50 -4.47 1.25
CA GLY A 29 23.39 -4.35 2.16
C GLY A 29 22.14 -4.91 1.49
N GLY A 30 22.16 -6.23 1.35
CA GLY A 30 21.14 -7.13 0.89
C GLY A 30 19.78 -6.61 0.45
N ASP A 31 19.33 -7.07 -0.68
CA ASP A 31 17.93 -7.27 -1.10
C ASP A 31 16.96 -6.07 -1.08
N ILE A 32 17.43 -4.82 -1.02
CA ILE A 32 16.58 -3.64 -1.16
C ILE A 32 16.60 -3.20 -2.61
N THR A 33 15.48 -3.32 -3.29
CA THR A 33 15.30 -2.81 -4.65
C THR A 33 15.41 -1.28 -4.65
N GLN A 34 16.37 -0.73 -5.40
CA GLN A 34 16.65 0.70 -5.48
C GLN A 34 16.61 1.20 -6.92
N GLY A 35 16.44 2.50 -7.09
CA GLY A 35 16.45 3.15 -8.40
C GLY A 35 15.24 2.78 -9.25
N LEU A 36 15.45 2.68 -10.57
CA LEU A 36 14.38 2.39 -11.54
C LEU A 36 13.64 1.07 -11.28
N PRO A 37 14.29 -0.04 -10.90
CA PRO A 37 13.58 -1.26 -10.52
C PRO A 37 12.59 -1.08 -9.36
N ARG A 38 12.88 -0.17 -8.43
CA ARG A 38 11.94 0.16 -7.35
C ARG A 38 10.72 0.93 -7.86
N VAL A 39 10.90 1.81 -8.83
CA VAL A 39 9.80 2.53 -9.47
C VAL A 39 8.89 1.55 -10.23
N GLU A 40 9.44 0.60 -10.96
CA GLU A 40 8.69 -0.47 -11.61
C GLU A 40 7.90 -1.31 -10.60
N GLU A 41 8.55 -1.73 -9.52
CA GLU A 41 7.91 -2.50 -8.44
C GLU A 41 6.70 -1.77 -7.85
N LEU A 42 6.82 -0.44 -7.65
CA LEU A 42 5.73 0.40 -7.14
C LEU A 42 4.59 0.54 -8.14
N PHE A 43 4.88 0.83 -9.41
CA PHE A 43 3.84 0.99 -10.44
C PHE A 43 3.16 -0.33 -10.83
N GLU A 44 3.81 -1.46 -10.65
CA GLU A 44 3.19 -2.78 -10.81
C GLU A 44 2.56 -3.31 -9.52
N ALA A 45 2.65 -2.55 -8.43
CA ALA A 45 2.17 -2.93 -7.10
C ALA A 45 2.69 -4.33 -6.67
N ARG A 46 3.92 -4.66 -7.04
CA ARG A 46 4.56 -5.94 -6.66
C ARG A 46 4.79 -6.00 -5.15
N ARG A 47 4.77 -7.21 -4.61
CA ARG A 47 5.17 -7.45 -3.21
C ARG A 47 6.68 -7.27 -3.05
N PRO A 48 7.14 -6.38 -2.14
CA PRO A 48 8.57 -6.21 -1.89
C PRO A 48 9.19 -7.47 -1.30
N LYS A 49 10.46 -7.72 -1.59
CA LYS A 49 11.20 -8.87 -1.03
C LYS A 49 11.36 -8.79 0.48
N LYS A 50 11.71 -7.61 1.02
CA LYS A 50 11.74 -7.33 2.47
C LYS A 50 10.53 -6.47 2.83
N MET A 51 9.45 -7.14 3.19
CA MET A 51 8.23 -6.45 3.60
C MET A 51 8.29 -6.03 5.06
N ALA A 52 7.84 -4.81 5.30
CA ALA A 52 7.48 -4.38 6.65
C ALA A 52 6.09 -4.87 7.00
N THR A 53 5.92 -5.32 8.24
CA THR A 53 4.63 -5.73 8.78
C THR A 53 3.87 -4.51 9.30
N LEU A 54 2.60 -4.39 8.94
CA LEU A 54 1.67 -3.40 9.46
C LEU A 54 0.77 -4.02 10.52
N SER A 55 0.45 -3.27 11.57
CA SER A 55 -0.57 -3.69 12.52
C SER A 55 -1.97 -3.58 11.90
N GLU A 56 -2.76 -4.63 11.99
CA GLU A 56 -4.16 -4.64 11.52
C GLU A 56 -5.12 -3.98 12.49
N ILE A 57 -4.73 -3.88 13.78
CA ILE A 57 -5.52 -3.30 14.85
C ILE A 57 -4.74 -2.18 15.56
N ALA A 58 -5.46 -1.27 16.20
CA ALA A 58 -4.89 -0.34 17.17
C ALA A 58 -4.82 -1.02 18.54
N GLY A 59 -3.83 -0.68 19.35
CA GLY A 59 -3.77 -1.25 20.70
C GLY A 59 -2.39 -1.14 21.34
N LYS A 60 -2.25 -1.82 22.48
CA LYS A 60 -1.01 -1.86 23.24
C LYS A 60 -0.13 -3.02 22.78
N VAL A 61 1.13 -2.69 22.55
CA VAL A 61 2.17 -3.64 22.10
C VAL A 61 2.76 -4.37 23.28
N ARG A 62 2.93 -5.70 23.14
CA ARG A 62 3.69 -6.54 24.04
C ARG A 62 4.63 -7.45 23.25
N PHE A 63 5.84 -7.62 23.74
CA PHE A 63 6.83 -8.49 23.14
C PHE A 63 6.86 -9.85 23.85
N GLU A 64 6.90 -10.92 23.07
CA GLU A 64 7.15 -12.27 23.55
C GLU A 64 8.23 -12.93 22.68
N GLU A 65 9.17 -13.63 23.31
CA GLU A 65 10.16 -14.39 22.57
C GLU A 65 9.50 -15.56 21.84
N ALA A 66 9.79 -15.70 20.54
CA ALA A 66 9.31 -16.84 19.79
C ALA A 66 10.09 -18.11 20.19
N THR A 67 9.39 -19.22 20.32
CA THR A 67 9.93 -20.53 20.75
C THR A 67 11.01 -21.09 19.81
N LYS A 68 11.17 -20.54 18.61
CA LYS A 68 12.15 -20.95 17.59
C LYS A 68 12.83 -19.76 16.92
N GLY A 69 14.15 -19.67 17.09
CA GLY A 69 15.01 -18.84 16.24
C GLY A 69 15.05 -17.35 16.57
N SER A 70 15.47 -16.57 15.60
CA SER A 70 15.70 -15.13 15.68
C SER A 70 14.43 -14.26 15.47
N LEU A 71 13.26 -14.80 15.74
CA LEU A 71 11.99 -14.10 15.59
C LEU A 71 11.47 -13.61 16.95
N LEU A 72 10.82 -12.46 16.93
CA LEU A 72 10.10 -11.87 18.05
C LEU A 72 8.60 -11.87 17.71
N ASN A 73 7.78 -12.28 18.65
CA ASN A 73 6.34 -12.17 18.54
C ASN A 73 5.91 -10.82 19.14
N ILE A 74 5.35 -9.97 18.30
CA ILE A 74 4.72 -8.72 18.70
C ILE A 74 3.23 -8.99 18.84
N ILE A 75 2.73 -8.86 20.05
CA ILE A 75 1.32 -9.03 20.38
C ILE A 75 0.73 -7.63 20.51
N VAL A 76 -0.29 -7.33 19.72
CA VAL A 76 -1.05 -6.10 19.82
C VAL A 76 -2.42 -6.43 20.40
N THR A 77 -2.77 -5.81 21.51
CA THR A 77 -4.05 -6.00 22.19
C THR A 77 -4.85 -4.70 22.10
N ALA A 78 -6.01 -4.75 21.46
CA ALA A 78 -6.92 -3.65 21.36
C ALA A 78 -7.75 -3.45 22.65
N ASP A 79 -8.37 -2.30 22.79
CA ASP A 79 -9.17 -1.94 23.97
C ASP A 79 -10.43 -2.81 24.13
N ASP A 80 -10.93 -3.39 23.03
CA ASP A 80 -12.06 -4.32 23.00
C ASP A 80 -11.67 -5.77 23.35
N GLY A 81 -10.36 -6.03 23.56
CA GLY A 81 -9.81 -7.35 23.89
C GLY A 81 -9.40 -8.17 22.66
N ASP A 82 -9.58 -7.69 21.42
CA ASP A 82 -9.03 -8.37 20.25
C ASP A 82 -7.49 -8.35 20.32
N THR A 83 -6.89 -9.47 19.94
CA THR A 83 -5.44 -9.67 20.04
C THR A 83 -4.90 -10.24 18.74
N ARG A 84 -3.87 -9.58 18.20
CA ARG A 84 -3.16 -10.02 17.01
C ARG A 84 -1.69 -10.24 17.30
N THR A 85 -1.14 -11.34 16.79
CA THR A 85 0.28 -11.70 16.96
C THR A 85 0.99 -11.63 15.63
N TYR A 86 2.12 -10.91 15.61
CA TYR A 86 2.97 -10.73 14.44
C TYR A 86 4.36 -11.25 14.73
N SER A 87 4.82 -12.24 13.97
CA SER A 87 6.18 -12.77 14.08
C SER A 87 7.12 -12.00 13.18
N VAL A 88 8.06 -11.26 13.74
CA VAL A 88 8.98 -10.38 13.04
C VAL A 88 10.43 -10.63 13.46
N PRO A 89 11.43 -10.35 12.63
CA PRO A 89 12.84 -10.38 13.05
C PRO A 89 13.12 -9.38 14.18
N HIS A 90 14.05 -9.71 15.06
CA HIS A 90 14.49 -8.80 16.14
C HIS A 90 15.15 -7.51 15.62
N THR A 91 15.60 -7.50 14.36
CA THR A 91 16.29 -6.36 13.76
C THR A 91 15.32 -5.39 13.09
N GLY A 92 15.58 -4.09 13.25
CA GLY A 92 14.79 -3.05 12.57
C GLY A 92 13.40 -2.83 13.16
N LEU A 93 13.19 -3.11 14.43
CA LEU A 93 11.93 -2.82 15.12
C LEU A 93 11.70 -1.30 15.20
N ARG A 94 10.46 -0.88 14.90
CA ARG A 94 10.01 0.53 15.01
C ARG A 94 9.15 0.80 16.22
N VAL A 95 8.72 -0.23 16.89
CA VAL A 95 7.91 -0.17 18.12
C VAL A 95 8.67 -0.76 19.28
N LYS A 96 8.29 -0.39 20.49
CA LYS A 96 8.85 -0.88 21.75
C LYS A 96 7.79 -1.61 22.55
N ASP A 97 8.24 -2.44 23.47
CA ASP A 97 7.34 -3.09 24.42
C ASP A 97 6.60 -2.05 25.26
N GLY A 98 5.28 -2.17 25.34
CA GLY A 98 4.42 -1.23 26.05
C GLY A 98 3.91 -0.05 25.25
N ASP A 99 4.38 0.16 24.01
CA ASP A 99 3.87 1.25 23.15
C ASP A 99 2.38 1.07 22.83
N VAL A 100 1.69 2.20 22.67
CA VAL A 100 0.33 2.23 22.13
C VAL A 100 0.41 2.65 20.67
N ILE A 101 -0.14 1.83 19.79
CA ILE A 101 -0.06 2.03 18.34
C ILE A 101 -1.44 2.14 17.70
N GLU A 102 -1.50 2.85 16.58
CA GLU A 102 -2.70 2.96 15.77
C GLU A 102 -2.78 1.84 14.71
N LYS A 103 -3.97 1.59 14.21
CA LYS A 103 -4.20 0.69 13.07
C LYS A 103 -3.34 1.12 11.87
N GLY A 104 -2.61 0.19 11.30
CA GLY A 104 -1.69 0.44 10.21
C GLY A 104 -0.32 0.96 10.63
N CYS A 105 0.02 0.96 11.92
CA CYS A 105 1.38 1.27 12.37
C CYS A 105 2.38 0.24 11.83
N GLN A 106 3.53 0.72 11.38
CA GLN A 106 4.61 -0.12 10.86
C GLN A 106 5.43 -0.66 12.02
N LEU A 107 5.46 -1.99 12.18
CA LEU A 107 6.11 -2.67 13.30
C LEU A 107 7.62 -2.82 13.12
N GLN A 108 8.09 -2.93 11.88
CA GLN A 108 9.51 -3.11 11.53
C GLN A 108 9.91 -2.30 10.31
N GLU A 109 11.20 -2.09 10.13
CA GLU A 109 11.77 -1.47 8.92
C GLU A 109 11.59 -2.36 7.69
N GLY A 110 11.37 -1.73 6.54
CA GLY A 110 11.20 -2.39 5.26
C GLY A 110 10.26 -1.62 4.35
N ALA A 111 10.10 -2.12 3.14
CA ALA A 111 9.15 -1.57 2.19
C ALA A 111 7.74 -2.07 2.51
N LEU A 112 6.75 -1.18 2.45
CA LEU A 112 5.36 -1.58 2.63
C LEU A 112 4.84 -2.26 1.36
N ASN A 113 4.04 -3.29 1.55
CA ASN A 113 3.27 -3.88 0.46
C ASN A 113 2.07 -2.96 0.14
N PRO A 114 1.92 -2.45 -1.08
CA PRO A 114 0.79 -1.58 -1.43
C PRO A 114 -0.59 -2.20 -1.17
N HIS A 115 -0.72 -3.52 -1.34
CA HIS A 115 -1.97 -4.24 -1.06
C HIS A 115 -2.33 -4.23 0.43
N ASP A 116 -1.35 -4.37 1.32
CA ASP A 116 -1.60 -4.31 2.77
C ASP A 116 -1.92 -2.88 3.21
N VAL A 117 -1.27 -1.88 2.61
CA VAL A 117 -1.60 -0.47 2.85
C VAL A 117 -3.04 -0.19 2.43
N LEU A 118 -3.48 -0.70 1.26
CA LEU A 118 -4.86 -0.55 0.78
C LEU A 118 -5.85 -1.20 1.75
N ARG A 119 -5.61 -2.46 2.12
CA ARG A 119 -6.49 -3.24 3.00
C ARG A 119 -6.61 -2.65 4.40
N ILE A 120 -5.51 -2.16 4.97
CA ILE A 120 -5.45 -1.74 6.37
C ILE A 120 -5.76 -0.24 6.51
N ARG A 121 -5.17 0.60 5.63
CA ARG A 121 -5.24 2.07 5.73
C ARG A 121 -6.20 2.72 4.72
N GLY A 122 -6.65 1.98 3.71
CA GLY A 122 -7.58 2.44 2.68
C GLY A 122 -6.92 3.12 1.47
N ALA A 123 -7.76 3.51 0.51
CA ALA A 123 -7.35 3.99 -0.82
C ALA A 123 -6.52 5.27 -0.77
N SER A 124 -6.89 6.25 0.06
CA SER A 124 -6.16 7.51 0.18
C SER A 124 -4.73 7.31 0.71
N ALA A 125 -4.56 6.37 1.63
CA ALA A 125 -3.25 6.07 2.21
C ALA A 125 -2.31 5.39 1.19
N VAL A 126 -2.81 4.45 0.40
CA VAL A 126 -1.99 3.80 -0.64
C VAL A 126 -1.64 4.77 -1.77
N HIS A 127 -2.56 5.67 -2.13
CA HIS A 127 -2.31 6.73 -3.10
C HIS A 127 -1.12 7.60 -2.67
N ASN A 128 -1.18 8.14 -1.45
CA ASN A 128 -0.10 8.94 -0.89
C ASN A 128 1.20 8.15 -0.74
N TYR A 129 1.14 6.91 -0.31
CA TYR A 129 2.30 6.03 -0.17
C TYR A 129 3.03 5.84 -1.50
N LEU A 130 2.32 5.49 -2.57
CA LEU A 130 2.91 5.29 -3.89
C LEU A 130 3.57 6.56 -4.43
N ILE A 131 2.91 7.72 -4.30
CA ILE A 131 3.45 9.01 -4.72
C ILE A 131 4.76 9.31 -3.97
N GLN A 132 4.73 9.22 -2.64
CA GLN A 132 5.89 9.54 -1.81
C GLN A 132 7.09 8.62 -2.06
N GLU A 133 6.85 7.31 -2.21
CA GLU A 133 7.91 6.36 -2.48
C GLU A 133 8.53 6.55 -3.88
N VAL A 134 7.74 6.83 -4.91
CA VAL A 134 8.27 7.14 -6.24
C VAL A 134 9.08 8.44 -6.20
N LEU A 135 8.54 9.52 -5.64
CA LEU A 135 9.25 10.79 -5.49
C LEU A 135 10.57 10.64 -4.72
N LYS A 136 10.57 9.82 -3.67
CA LYS A 136 11.76 9.54 -2.88
C LYS A 136 12.87 8.91 -3.72
N VAL A 137 12.54 7.96 -4.60
CA VAL A 137 13.52 7.34 -5.52
C VAL A 137 14.14 8.40 -6.43
N TYR A 138 13.34 9.28 -7.02
CA TYR A 138 13.83 10.34 -7.91
C TYR A 138 14.67 11.36 -7.16
N ARG A 139 14.21 11.84 -6.00
CA ARG A 139 14.96 12.79 -5.16
C ARG A 139 16.29 12.25 -4.69
N GLN A 140 16.39 10.97 -4.35
CA GLN A 140 17.65 10.32 -3.98
C GLN A 140 18.68 10.36 -5.11
N GLN A 141 18.24 10.45 -6.35
CA GLN A 141 19.09 10.58 -7.53
C GLN A 141 19.31 12.03 -7.96
N GLY A 142 18.82 13.00 -7.19
CA GLY A 142 18.94 14.43 -7.49
C GLY A 142 18.04 14.89 -8.63
N VAL A 143 16.98 14.15 -8.93
CA VAL A 143 15.98 14.48 -9.93
C VAL A 143 14.72 14.99 -9.24
N ASP A 144 14.26 16.17 -9.59
CA ASP A 144 13.00 16.73 -9.09
C ASP A 144 11.91 16.58 -10.16
N ILE A 145 10.84 15.87 -9.79
CA ILE A 145 9.64 15.67 -10.62
C ILE A 145 8.46 16.20 -9.85
N ASN A 146 7.58 16.94 -10.56
CA ASN A 146 6.34 17.40 -9.95
C ASN A 146 5.41 16.21 -9.68
N ASP A 147 4.87 16.14 -8.48
CA ASP A 147 4.00 15.06 -7.97
C ASP A 147 2.77 14.82 -8.83
N LYS A 148 2.19 15.87 -9.46
CA LYS A 148 1.03 15.75 -10.36
C LYS A 148 1.21 14.70 -11.47
N HIS A 149 2.43 14.48 -11.96
CA HIS A 149 2.70 13.50 -13.02
C HIS A 149 2.56 12.06 -12.48
N ILE A 150 3.01 11.85 -11.24
CA ILE A 150 2.90 10.57 -10.55
C ILE A 150 1.45 10.33 -10.12
N GLU A 151 0.76 11.36 -9.64
CA GLU A 151 -0.65 11.30 -9.25
C GLU A 151 -1.55 10.83 -10.41
N VAL A 152 -1.31 11.31 -11.63
CA VAL A 152 -2.07 10.86 -12.82
C VAL A 152 -1.93 9.35 -13.03
N ILE A 153 -0.73 8.79 -12.86
CA ILE A 153 -0.48 7.36 -13.02
C ILE A 153 -1.12 6.58 -11.88
N VAL A 154 -0.90 6.98 -10.63
CA VAL A 154 -1.46 6.30 -9.45
C VAL A 154 -2.99 6.32 -9.47
N ARG A 155 -3.61 7.44 -9.85
CA ARG A 155 -5.06 7.53 -10.07
C ARG A 155 -5.55 6.51 -11.10
N GLN A 156 -4.79 6.31 -12.18
CA GLN A 156 -5.16 5.33 -13.19
C GLN A 156 -5.00 3.89 -12.70
N MET A 157 -4.00 3.60 -11.86
CA MET A 157 -3.83 2.30 -11.22
C MET A 157 -5.03 1.93 -10.33
N MET A 158 -5.60 2.90 -9.64
CA MET A 158 -6.69 2.73 -8.68
C MET A 158 -8.09 2.92 -9.30
N ARG A 159 -8.17 3.05 -10.62
CA ARG A 159 -9.43 3.35 -11.31
C ARG A 159 -10.41 2.17 -11.34
N LYS A 160 -9.91 0.94 -11.27
CA LYS A 160 -10.72 -0.28 -11.39
C LYS A 160 -10.76 -1.04 -10.09
N VAL A 161 -11.91 -1.59 -9.79
CA VAL A 161 -12.15 -2.52 -8.69
C VAL A 161 -12.67 -3.84 -9.25
N ARG A 162 -12.42 -4.92 -8.53
CA ARG A 162 -12.98 -6.23 -8.80
C ARG A 162 -14.20 -6.41 -7.90
N ILE A 163 -15.31 -6.80 -8.50
CA ILE A 163 -16.53 -7.10 -7.75
C ILE A 163 -16.34 -8.50 -7.13
N GLU A 164 -16.40 -8.60 -5.84
CA GLU A 164 -16.37 -9.88 -5.12
C GLU A 164 -17.78 -10.44 -5.00
N ASP A 165 -18.73 -9.61 -4.61
CA ASP A 165 -20.16 -9.91 -4.56
C ASP A 165 -20.94 -8.73 -5.17
N ALA A 166 -21.85 -9.00 -6.07
CA ALA A 166 -22.65 -7.97 -6.73
C ALA A 166 -23.87 -7.54 -5.88
N GLY A 167 -24.26 -8.33 -4.87
CA GLY A 167 -25.49 -8.09 -4.12
C GLY A 167 -26.69 -7.89 -5.03
N ASP A 168 -27.55 -6.94 -4.71
CA ASP A 168 -28.73 -6.56 -5.54
C ASP A 168 -28.41 -5.52 -6.62
N THR A 169 -27.13 -5.25 -6.87
CA THR A 169 -26.71 -4.36 -7.95
C THR A 169 -26.82 -5.04 -9.32
N LYS A 170 -26.73 -4.26 -10.39
CA LYS A 170 -26.68 -4.81 -11.78
C LYS A 170 -25.28 -5.17 -12.23
N LEU A 171 -24.34 -5.30 -11.31
CA LEU A 171 -22.95 -5.68 -11.59
C LEU A 171 -22.82 -7.20 -11.68
N LEU A 172 -21.70 -7.66 -12.18
CA LEU A 172 -21.39 -9.10 -12.34
C LEU A 172 -20.26 -9.49 -11.37
N ASP A 173 -20.47 -10.55 -10.61
CA ASP A 173 -19.44 -11.13 -9.74
C ASP A 173 -18.18 -11.48 -10.50
N GLY A 174 -17.04 -11.20 -9.89
CA GLY A 174 -15.72 -11.43 -10.46
C GLY A 174 -15.31 -10.48 -11.58
N SER A 175 -16.20 -9.57 -12.03
CA SER A 175 -15.89 -8.63 -13.10
C SER A 175 -15.07 -7.42 -12.61
N MET A 176 -14.30 -6.83 -13.54
CA MET A 176 -13.57 -5.59 -13.28
C MET A 176 -14.41 -4.40 -13.74
N THR A 177 -14.75 -3.51 -12.82
CA THR A 177 -15.51 -2.30 -13.13
C THR A 177 -14.76 -1.03 -12.72
N ASN A 178 -15.26 0.13 -13.14
CA ASN A 178 -14.71 1.41 -12.71
C ASN A 178 -15.27 1.75 -11.31
N VAL A 179 -14.42 2.25 -10.41
CA VAL A 179 -14.80 2.68 -9.05
C VAL A 179 -16.04 3.57 -9.07
N LEU A 180 -16.09 4.59 -9.93
CA LEU A 180 -17.24 5.49 -10.02
C LEU A 180 -18.54 4.78 -10.43
N LYS A 181 -18.44 3.74 -11.27
CA LYS A 181 -19.62 2.95 -11.66
C LYS A 181 -20.10 2.05 -10.53
N PHE A 182 -19.15 1.51 -9.77
CA PHE A 182 -19.42 0.71 -8.58
C PHE A 182 -20.09 1.57 -7.49
N GLU A 183 -19.51 2.73 -7.17
CA GLU A 183 -20.09 3.68 -6.21
C GLU A 183 -21.50 4.12 -6.60
N ALA A 184 -21.71 4.48 -7.87
CA ALA A 184 -23.03 4.86 -8.36
C ALA A 184 -24.06 3.72 -8.27
N ALA A 185 -23.64 2.47 -8.44
CA ALA A 185 -24.52 1.32 -8.29
C ALA A 185 -24.94 1.13 -6.81
N ASN A 186 -23.98 1.26 -5.88
CA ASN A 186 -24.27 1.18 -4.45
C ASN A 186 -25.11 2.38 -3.95
N GLU A 187 -24.86 3.59 -4.44
CA GLU A 187 -25.72 4.76 -4.14
C GLU A 187 -27.15 4.57 -4.59
N GLU A 188 -27.38 3.85 -5.67
CA GLU A 188 -28.75 3.52 -6.13
C GLU A 188 -29.42 2.53 -5.17
N ILE A 189 -28.69 1.53 -4.66
CA ILE A 189 -29.18 0.61 -3.64
C ILE A 189 -29.49 1.34 -2.35
N ASP A 190 -28.62 2.24 -1.90
CA ASP A 190 -28.85 3.07 -0.71
C ASP A 190 -30.12 3.91 -0.84
N ARG A 191 -30.38 4.51 -2.01
CA ARG A 191 -31.61 5.26 -2.26
C ARG A 191 -32.86 4.40 -2.17
N ARG A 192 -32.81 3.15 -2.67
CA ARG A 192 -33.92 2.21 -2.56
C ARG A 192 -34.16 1.78 -1.12
N ASN A 193 -33.08 1.50 -0.38
CA ASN A 193 -33.16 1.14 1.03
C ASN A 193 -33.74 2.30 1.85
N ALA A 194 -33.37 3.53 1.56
CA ALA A 194 -33.96 4.72 2.18
C ALA A 194 -35.45 4.91 1.84
N ALA A 195 -35.92 4.37 0.71
CA ALA A 195 -37.33 4.35 0.32
C ALA A 195 -38.16 3.19 0.94
N GLY A 196 -37.50 2.33 1.76
CA GLY A 196 -38.14 1.24 2.50
C GLY A 196 -37.98 -0.16 1.85
N GLU A 197 -37.13 -0.29 0.86
CA GLU A 197 -36.68 -1.61 0.35
C GLU A 197 -35.57 -2.16 1.24
N THR A 198 -35.34 -3.46 1.14
CA THR A 198 -34.21 -4.12 1.81
C THR A 198 -33.38 -4.80 0.72
N ASN A 199 -32.27 -4.20 0.34
CA ASN A 199 -31.37 -4.68 -0.71
C ASN A 199 -29.92 -4.76 -0.17
N GLU A 200 -29.14 -5.68 -0.71
CA GLU A 200 -27.72 -5.84 -0.39
C GLU A 200 -26.85 -5.01 -1.35
N MET A 201 -25.88 -4.29 -0.77
CA MET A 201 -24.89 -3.54 -1.55
C MET A 201 -23.86 -4.48 -2.16
N GLY A 202 -23.27 -4.10 -3.29
CA GLY A 202 -22.14 -4.83 -3.85
C GLY A 202 -20.83 -4.56 -3.09
N GLU A 203 -19.96 -5.56 -3.04
CA GLU A 203 -18.61 -5.55 -2.45
C GLU A 203 -17.50 -5.81 -3.48
#